data_5a204b33ba443f28ee551e2c600dbfbb
#
_entry.id   5a204b33ba443f28ee551e2c600dbfbb
#
_cell.length_a   1.000
_cell.length_b   1.000
_cell.length_c   1.000
_cell.angle_alpha   90.00
_cell.angle_beta   90.00
_cell.angle_gamma   90.00
#
_symmetry.space_group_name_H-M   'P 1'
#
loop_
_entity.id
_entity.type
_entity.pdbx_description
1 polymer ?
#
loop_
_entity_poly.entity_id
_entity_poly.type
_entity_poly.pdbx_seq_one_letter_code
_entity_poly.pdbx_strand_id
1 'polypeptide(L)'
;MKKIVIIGNIASMMLRFRKELIINLVSQGDDVYCLANDFSPEDLKLLSSWGGKGIKYTLNSKGINPFKDILSVIELKNILDKISPDIVFSYFVKPVIFGTIASKLSRVPRIVGMIEGLGNAFTYYKGKQSIKTRIIKWMQIFLYKLALP
;
A
#
# COMPACT_ATOMS: atom_id res chain seq x y z
N MET A 1 -10.30 14.40 15.05
CA MET A 1 -10.57 13.08 14.46
C MET A 1 -10.22 13.16 12.98
N LYS A 2 -9.24 12.42 12.52
CA LYS A 2 -8.84 12.31 11.10
C LYS A 2 -9.16 10.93 10.60
N LYS A 3 -9.43 10.81 9.31
CA LYS A 3 -9.53 9.52 8.63
C LYS A 3 -8.18 9.17 8.02
N ILE A 4 -7.60 8.07 8.46
CA ILE A 4 -6.27 7.62 8.05
C ILE A 4 -6.40 6.27 7.37
N VAL A 5 -5.87 6.15 6.16
CA VAL A 5 -5.81 4.88 5.43
C VAL A 5 -4.38 4.38 5.39
N ILE A 6 -4.16 3.14 5.83
CA ILE A 6 -2.88 2.44 5.78
C ILE A 6 -2.98 1.37 4.69
N ILE A 7 -2.14 1.47 3.66
CA ILE A 7 -2.15 0.53 2.53
C ILE A 7 -0.90 -0.34 2.57
N GLY A 8 -1.11 -1.63 2.74
CA GLY A 8 -0.07 -2.66 2.69
C GLY A 8 -0.35 -3.74 1.66
N ASN A 9 0.56 -4.69 1.54
CA ASN A 9 0.46 -5.81 0.62
C ASN A 9 -0.10 -7.06 1.31
N ILE A 10 0.42 -7.37 2.51
CA ILE A 10 0.20 -8.62 3.23
C ILE A 10 -0.36 -8.31 4.62
N ALA A 11 -1.51 -8.93 4.96
CA ALA A 11 -2.19 -8.73 6.23
C ALA A 11 -1.31 -9.06 7.44
N SER A 12 -0.66 -10.23 7.43
CA SER A 12 0.22 -10.66 8.54
C SER A 12 1.36 -9.69 8.82
N MET A 13 1.93 -9.07 7.79
CA MET A 13 2.97 -8.03 7.93
C MET A 13 2.39 -6.75 8.53
N MET A 14 1.19 -6.36 8.13
CA MET A 14 0.49 -5.22 8.70
C MET A 14 0.21 -5.44 10.19
N LEU A 15 -0.40 -6.54 10.54
CA LEU A 15 -0.76 -6.86 11.92
C LEU A 15 0.46 -6.99 12.82
N ARG A 16 1.59 -7.51 12.30
CA ARG A 16 2.82 -7.68 13.07
C ARG A 16 3.60 -6.38 13.25
N PHE A 17 3.78 -5.60 12.19
CA PHE A 17 4.70 -4.47 12.20
C PHE A 17 4.03 -3.09 12.30
N ARG A 18 2.69 -3.02 12.17
CA ARG A 18 1.94 -1.76 12.26
C ARG A 18 0.94 -1.73 13.42
N LYS A 19 0.93 -2.78 14.25
CA LYS A 19 0.04 -2.89 15.42
C LYS A 19 0.10 -1.64 16.29
N GLU A 20 1.29 -1.28 16.74
CA GLU A 20 1.49 -0.15 17.66
C GLU A 20 1.09 1.19 17.00
N LEU A 21 1.39 1.35 15.72
CA LEU A 21 0.96 2.53 14.96
C LEU A 21 -0.57 2.61 14.91
N ILE A 22 -1.24 1.50 14.57
CA ILE A 22 -2.71 1.45 14.46
C ILE A 22 -3.35 1.77 15.82
N ILE A 23 -2.92 1.09 16.89
CA ILE A 23 -3.43 1.30 18.25
C ILE A 23 -3.21 2.75 18.70
N ASN A 24 -2.03 3.32 18.42
CA ASN A 24 -1.73 4.70 18.80
C ASN A 24 -2.64 5.69 18.08
N LEU A 25 -2.82 5.57 16.77
CA LEU A 25 -3.70 6.44 16.00
C LEU A 25 -5.16 6.34 16.48
N VAL A 26 -5.65 5.12 16.72
CA VAL A 26 -7.00 4.91 17.26
C VAL A 26 -7.14 5.54 18.65
N SER A 27 -6.14 5.41 19.52
CA SER A 27 -6.17 6.00 20.87
C SER A 27 -6.17 7.53 20.85
N GLN A 28 -5.65 8.14 19.78
CA GLN A 28 -5.74 9.59 19.53
C GLN A 28 -7.11 10.03 19.01
N GLY A 29 -8.05 9.11 18.83
CA GLY A 29 -9.39 9.37 18.32
C GLY A 29 -9.48 9.43 16.80
N ASP A 30 -8.47 8.91 16.08
CA ASP A 30 -8.50 8.86 14.62
C ASP A 30 -9.22 7.62 14.10
N ASP A 31 -9.85 7.75 12.93
CA ASP A 31 -10.57 6.69 12.24
C ASP A 31 -9.60 5.97 11.28
N VAL A 32 -9.15 4.76 11.65
CA VAL A 32 -8.06 4.05 10.98
C VAL A 32 -8.59 2.93 10.10
N TYR A 33 -8.33 3.01 8.80
CA TYR A 33 -8.63 1.99 7.80
C TYR A 33 -7.35 1.31 7.35
N CYS A 34 -7.36 -0.02 7.32
CA CYS A 34 -6.22 -0.85 6.94
C CYS A 34 -6.56 -1.66 5.69
N LEU A 35 -5.79 -1.47 4.62
CA LEU A 35 -5.99 -2.12 3.34
C LEU A 35 -4.88 -3.15 3.07
N ALA A 36 -5.27 -4.42 2.87
CA ALA A 36 -4.39 -5.49 2.42
C ALA A 36 -5.15 -6.48 1.52
N ASN A 37 -4.42 -7.27 0.72
CA ASN A 37 -5.09 -8.16 -0.26
C ASN A 37 -5.57 -9.50 0.33
N ASP A 38 -5.03 -9.91 1.47
CA ASP A 38 -5.15 -11.28 1.99
C ASP A 38 -5.69 -11.38 3.42
N PHE A 39 -6.40 -10.36 3.93
CA PHE A 39 -7.02 -10.45 5.26
C PHE A 39 -7.89 -11.70 5.40
N SER A 40 -7.64 -12.51 6.42
CA SER A 40 -8.55 -13.57 6.86
C SER A 40 -9.68 -13.00 7.74
N PRO A 41 -10.74 -13.75 8.00
CA PRO A 41 -11.76 -13.34 8.99
C PRO A 41 -11.16 -13.09 10.38
N GLU A 42 -10.15 -13.89 10.76
CA GLU A 42 -9.44 -13.79 12.04
C GLU A 42 -8.62 -12.49 12.10
N ASP A 43 -7.91 -12.16 11.01
CA ASP A 43 -7.16 -10.90 10.89
C ASP A 43 -8.07 -9.68 11.05
N LEU A 44 -9.23 -9.71 10.41
CA LEU A 44 -10.23 -8.63 10.52
C LEU A 44 -10.77 -8.49 11.93
N LYS A 45 -11.03 -9.60 12.63
CA LYS A 45 -11.44 -9.58 14.05
C LYS A 45 -10.35 -9.00 14.94
N LEU A 46 -9.09 -9.43 14.74
CA LEU A 46 -7.96 -8.92 15.49
C LEU A 46 -7.77 -7.42 15.27
N LEU A 47 -7.81 -6.97 14.01
CA LEU A 47 -7.70 -5.55 13.68
C LEU A 47 -8.84 -4.73 14.29
N SER A 48 -10.07 -5.25 14.25
CA SER A 48 -11.24 -4.62 14.86
C SER A 48 -11.10 -4.51 16.39
N SER A 49 -10.47 -5.49 17.05
CA SER A 49 -10.21 -5.42 18.49
C SER A 49 -9.26 -4.28 18.88
N TRP A 50 -8.46 -3.77 17.93
CA TRP A 50 -7.62 -2.57 18.11
C TRP A 50 -8.33 -1.27 17.72
N GLY A 51 -9.59 -1.37 17.23
CA GLY A 51 -10.37 -0.24 16.73
C GLY A 51 -10.09 0.12 15.27
N GLY A 52 -9.28 -0.67 14.56
CA GLY A 52 -9.02 -0.50 13.14
C GLY A 52 -10.09 -1.15 12.25
N LYS A 53 -10.26 -0.66 11.04
CA LYS A 53 -11.21 -1.16 10.04
C LYS A 53 -10.45 -1.79 8.87
N GLY A 54 -10.55 -3.10 8.70
CA GLY A 54 -9.88 -3.84 7.63
C GLY A 54 -10.71 -3.85 6.34
N ILE A 55 -10.07 -3.59 5.21
CA ILE A 55 -10.67 -3.66 3.87
C ILE A 55 -9.75 -4.48 2.97
N LYS A 56 -10.30 -5.48 2.30
CA LYS A 56 -9.60 -6.20 1.25
C LYS A 56 -9.60 -5.40 -0.03
N TYR A 57 -8.48 -5.43 -0.75
CA TYR A 57 -8.39 -4.94 -2.12
C TYR A 57 -7.56 -5.90 -2.97
N THR A 58 -7.75 -5.85 -4.28
CA THR A 58 -7.04 -6.74 -5.20
C THR A 58 -5.67 -6.17 -5.54
N LEU A 59 -4.62 -6.88 -5.18
CA LEU A 59 -3.25 -6.54 -5.56
C LEU A 59 -2.55 -7.77 -6.13
N ASN A 60 -2.07 -7.67 -7.37
CA ASN A 60 -1.18 -8.67 -7.92
C ASN A 60 0.22 -8.51 -7.30
N SER A 61 0.48 -9.23 -6.20
CA SER A 61 1.75 -9.14 -5.46
C SER A 61 2.94 -9.75 -6.21
N LYS A 62 2.68 -10.63 -7.19
CA LYS A 62 3.73 -11.33 -7.95
C LYS A 62 3.72 -10.88 -9.41
N GLY A 63 4.90 -10.44 -9.89
CA GLY A 63 5.10 -10.06 -11.30
C GLY A 63 4.47 -8.70 -11.67
N ILE A 64 4.51 -8.41 -12.97
CA ILE A 64 4.01 -7.17 -13.56
C ILE A 64 2.95 -7.56 -14.58
N ASN A 65 1.73 -7.10 -14.35
CA ASN A 65 0.63 -7.22 -15.29
C ASN A 65 -0.06 -5.85 -15.37
N PRO A 66 0.23 -5.06 -16.42
CA PRO A 66 -0.26 -3.68 -16.52
C PRO A 66 -1.78 -3.56 -16.39
N PHE A 67 -2.54 -4.50 -16.95
CA PHE A 67 -4.00 -4.47 -16.86
C PHE A 67 -4.49 -4.71 -15.43
N LYS A 68 -3.93 -5.71 -14.73
CA LYS A 68 -4.28 -5.96 -13.31
C LYS A 68 -3.81 -4.83 -12.40
N ASP A 69 -2.67 -4.25 -12.70
CA ASP A 69 -2.11 -3.13 -11.93
C ASP A 69 -2.99 -1.87 -12.07
N ILE A 70 -3.52 -1.59 -13.27
CA ILE A 70 -4.51 -0.50 -13.49
C ILE A 70 -5.81 -0.77 -12.73
N LEU A 71 -6.33 -2.01 -12.77
CA LEU A 71 -7.54 -2.37 -12.02
C LEU A 71 -7.34 -2.20 -10.52
N SER A 72 -6.16 -2.53 -9.98
CA SER A 72 -5.83 -2.29 -8.57
C SER A 72 -5.85 -0.80 -8.22
N VAL A 73 -5.35 0.07 -9.10
CA VAL A 73 -5.39 1.53 -8.88
C VAL A 73 -6.83 2.05 -8.90
N ILE A 74 -7.67 1.57 -9.84
CA ILE A 74 -9.08 1.96 -9.91
C ILE A 74 -9.85 1.50 -8.67
N GLU A 75 -9.62 0.27 -8.21
CA GLU A 75 -10.24 -0.26 -6.99
C GLU A 75 -9.81 0.55 -5.76
N LEU A 76 -8.51 0.81 -5.58
CA LEU A 76 -8.00 1.67 -4.51
C LEU A 76 -8.62 3.05 -4.56
N LYS A 77 -8.69 3.69 -5.75
CA LYS A 77 -9.35 4.98 -5.91
C LYS A 77 -10.79 4.94 -5.44
N ASN A 78 -11.56 3.94 -5.85
CA ASN A 78 -12.97 3.81 -5.46
C ASN A 78 -13.14 3.62 -3.93
N ILE A 79 -12.22 2.90 -3.29
CA ILE A 79 -12.20 2.75 -1.83
C ILE A 79 -11.87 4.10 -1.17
N LEU A 80 -10.85 4.80 -1.65
CA LEU A 80 -10.45 6.11 -1.11
C LEU A 80 -11.52 7.16 -1.29
N ASP A 81 -12.22 7.19 -2.43
CA ASP A 81 -13.34 8.12 -2.66
C ASP A 81 -14.48 7.90 -1.66
N LYS A 82 -14.79 6.64 -1.33
CA LYS A 82 -15.82 6.30 -0.32
C LYS A 82 -15.41 6.69 1.10
N ILE A 83 -14.14 6.50 1.46
CA ILE A 83 -13.62 6.84 2.78
C ILE A 83 -13.43 8.35 2.92
N SER A 84 -12.96 9.02 1.86
CA SER A 84 -12.51 10.42 1.85
C SER A 84 -11.48 10.68 2.96
N PRO A 85 -10.29 10.02 2.91
CA PRO A 85 -9.31 10.11 3.97
C PRO A 85 -8.56 11.44 3.96
N ASP A 86 -8.13 11.89 5.15
CA ASP A 86 -7.24 13.03 5.33
C ASP A 86 -5.78 12.65 5.05
N ILE A 87 -5.42 11.40 5.35
CA ILE A 87 -4.07 10.89 5.21
C ILE A 87 -4.10 9.48 4.62
N VAL A 88 -3.24 9.23 3.64
CA VAL A 88 -2.93 7.89 3.15
C VAL A 88 -1.46 7.59 3.43
N PHE A 89 -1.19 6.49 4.13
CA PHE A 89 0.13 5.95 4.39
C PHE A 89 0.27 4.60 3.67
N SER A 90 1.18 4.52 2.72
CA SER A 90 1.46 3.30 1.96
C SER A 90 2.88 2.81 2.22
N TYR A 91 3.07 1.49 2.30
CA TYR A 91 4.39 0.86 2.45
C TYR A 91 4.51 -0.38 1.56
N PHE A 92 5.74 -0.81 1.25
CA PHE A 92 6.13 -1.70 0.16
C PHE A 92 5.97 -1.09 -1.24
N VAL A 93 6.72 -1.64 -2.21
CA VAL A 93 6.88 -1.08 -3.57
C VAL A 93 5.55 -0.83 -4.27
N LYS A 94 4.72 -1.87 -4.46
CA LYS A 94 3.47 -1.76 -5.20
C LYS A 94 2.41 -0.91 -4.49
N PRO A 95 2.15 -1.11 -3.17
CA PRO A 95 1.24 -0.24 -2.44
C PRO A 95 1.67 1.23 -2.45
N VAL A 96 2.97 1.54 -2.37
CA VAL A 96 3.46 2.93 -2.46
C VAL A 96 3.15 3.51 -3.83
N ILE A 97 3.44 2.80 -4.93
CA ILE A 97 3.18 3.28 -6.29
C ILE A 97 1.67 3.45 -6.53
N PHE A 98 0.91 2.38 -6.34
CA PHE A 98 -0.53 2.37 -6.69
C PHE A 98 -1.37 3.17 -5.70
N GLY A 99 -1.03 3.09 -4.40
CA GLY A 99 -1.67 3.87 -3.36
C GLY A 99 -1.44 5.37 -3.56
N THR A 100 -0.23 5.79 -3.95
CA THR A 100 0.05 7.20 -4.24
C THR A 100 -0.71 7.69 -5.48
N ILE A 101 -0.72 6.90 -6.58
CA ILE A 101 -1.48 7.26 -7.79
C ILE A 101 -2.98 7.37 -7.46
N ALA A 102 -3.55 6.36 -6.81
CA ALA A 102 -4.96 6.37 -6.41
C ALA A 102 -5.29 7.56 -5.49
N SER A 103 -4.42 7.86 -4.52
CA SER A 103 -4.58 8.98 -3.60
C SER A 103 -4.54 10.34 -4.30
N LYS A 104 -3.63 10.51 -5.28
CA LYS A 104 -3.60 11.74 -6.10
C LYS A 104 -4.90 11.89 -6.91
N LEU A 105 -5.39 10.80 -7.53
CA LEU A 105 -6.64 10.80 -8.27
C LEU A 105 -7.86 11.07 -7.37
N SER A 106 -7.83 10.63 -6.12
CA SER A 106 -8.86 10.89 -5.10
C SER A 106 -8.66 12.21 -4.35
N ARG A 107 -7.66 13.03 -4.74
CA ARG A 107 -7.34 14.33 -4.13
C ARG A 107 -7.12 14.26 -2.62
N VAL A 108 -6.49 13.19 -2.13
CA VAL A 108 -6.16 13.03 -0.72
C VAL A 108 -5.20 14.14 -0.27
N PRO A 109 -5.49 14.88 0.82
CA PRO A 109 -4.70 16.04 1.22
C PRO A 109 -3.25 15.71 1.61
N ARG A 110 -3.03 14.54 2.23
CA ARG A 110 -1.69 14.13 2.68
C ARG A 110 -1.40 12.69 2.31
N ILE A 111 -0.34 12.51 1.54
CA ILE A 111 0.09 11.20 1.03
C ILE A 111 1.50 10.93 1.55
N VAL A 112 1.69 9.78 2.21
CA VAL A 112 2.96 9.33 2.77
C VAL A 112 3.30 7.96 2.21
N GLY A 113 4.46 7.84 1.58
CA GLY A 113 4.98 6.57 1.07
C GLY A 113 6.24 6.16 1.84
N MET A 114 6.29 4.92 2.34
CA MET A 114 7.46 4.36 2.99
C MET A 114 8.04 3.21 2.16
N ILE A 115 9.29 3.38 1.73
CA ILE A 115 10.02 2.38 0.96
C ILE A 115 10.87 1.57 1.94
N GLU A 116 10.41 0.39 2.34
CA GLU A 116 11.11 -0.51 3.27
C GLU A 116 12.24 -1.30 2.61
N GLY A 117 12.30 -1.32 1.29
CA GLY A 117 13.33 -1.95 0.49
C GLY A 117 13.00 -1.82 -0.99
N LEU A 118 14.03 -1.71 -1.81
CA LEU A 118 13.89 -1.55 -3.26
C LEU A 118 13.55 -2.85 -3.98
N GLY A 119 13.48 -3.97 -3.24
CA GLY A 119 13.22 -5.31 -3.78
C GLY A 119 14.39 -5.90 -4.56
N ASN A 120 14.22 -7.13 -5.03
CA ASN A 120 15.27 -7.91 -5.70
C ASN A 120 15.80 -7.26 -7.00
N ALA A 121 15.04 -6.34 -7.62
CA ALA A 121 15.47 -5.65 -8.82
C ALA A 121 16.68 -4.72 -8.60
N PHE A 122 16.90 -4.26 -7.37
CA PHE A 122 18.00 -3.38 -6.98
C PHE A 122 19.13 -4.12 -6.24
N THR A 123 18.97 -5.41 -5.96
CA THR A 123 20.00 -6.20 -5.30
C THR A 123 21.07 -6.58 -6.34
N TYR A 124 22.33 -6.21 -6.06
CA TYR A 124 23.46 -6.60 -6.88
C TYR A 124 23.90 -8.03 -6.51
N TYR A 125 23.57 -9.00 -7.33
CA TYR A 125 24.25 -10.30 -7.30
C TYR A 125 25.50 -10.21 -8.18
N LYS A 126 26.61 -10.81 -7.73
CA LYS A 126 27.81 -11.01 -8.56
C LYS A 126 27.44 -11.86 -9.78
N GLY A 127 27.10 -11.23 -10.89
CA GLY A 127 26.69 -11.86 -12.14
C GLY A 127 25.93 -10.90 -13.06
N LYS A 128 25.80 -11.21 -14.35
CA LYS A 128 25.04 -10.42 -15.32
C LYS A 128 23.57 -10.38 -14.93
N GLN A 129 23.04 -9.22 -14.61
CA GLN A 129 21.60 -9.04 -14.38
C GLN A 129 20.81 -9.46 -15.62
N SER A 130 19.78 -10.28 -15.43
CA SER A 130 18.86 -10.66 -16.50
C SER A 130 18.23 -9.41 -17.13
N ILE A 131 18.00 -9.44 -18.44
CA ILE A 131 17.28 -8.38 -19.17
C ILE A 131 15.93 -8.10 -18.49
N LYS A 132 15.23 -9.14 -18.02
CA LYS A 132 13.98 -8.99 -17.24
C LYS A 132 14.17 -8.13 -15.99
N THR A 133 15.23 -8.35 -15.23
CA THR A 133 15.53 -7.57 -14.00
C THR A 133 15.80 -6.09 -14.34
N ARG A 134 16.50 -5.82 -15.44
CA ARG A 134 16.76 -4.44 -15.90
C ARG A 134 15.48 -3.72 -16.31
N ILE A 135 14.58 -4.40 -17.02
CA ILE A 135 13.27 -3.86 -17.41
C ILE A 135 12.43 -3.56 -16.16
N ILE A 136 12.37 -4.49 -15.20
CA ILE A 136 11.66 -4.32 -13.93
C ILE A 136 12.20 -3.10 -13.17
N LYS A 137 13.51 -2.98 -13.04
CA LYS A 137 14.17 -1.85 -12.39
C LYS A 137 13.80 -0.52 -13.05
N TRP A 138 13.91 -0.46 -14.38
CA TRP A 138 13.58 0.76 -15.14
C TRP A 138 12.12 1.16 -14.96
N MET A 139 11.22 0.20 -15.00
CA MET A 139 9.80 0.43 -14.79
C MET A 139 9.48 0.86 -13.35
N GLN A 140 10.11 0.27 -12.33
CA GLN A 140 9.96 0.74 -10.95
C GLN A 140 10.44 2.19 -10.80
N ILE A 141 11.60 2.55 -11.37
CA ILE A 141 12.11 3.93 -11.35
C ILE A 141 11.11 4.88 -12.01
N PHE A 142 10.57 4.51 -13.17
CA PHE A 142 9.56 5.31 -13.88
C PHE A 142 8.30 5.50 -13.04
N LEU A 143 7.77 4.41 -12.47
CA LEU A 143 6.57 4.45 -11.63
C LEU A 143 6.80 5.26 -10.34
N TYR A 144 7.97 5.17 -9.73
CA TYR A 144 8.31 6.03 -8.58
C TYR A 144 8.35 7.51 -8.98
N LYS A 145 8.96 7.85 -10.11
CA LYS A 145 8.97 9.25 -10.61
C LYS A 145 7.57 9.78 -10.92
N LEU A 146 6.65 8.91 -11.35
CA LEU A 146 5.25 9.28 -11.60
C LEU A 146 4.47 9.45 -10.29
N ALA A 147 4.73 8.59 -9.32
CA ALA A 147 3.98 8.54 -8.06
C ALA A 147 4.49 9.55 -7.02
N LEU A 148 5.80 9.68 -6.88
CA LEU A 148 6.43 10.54 -5.89
C LEU A 148 6.76 11.92 -6.51
N PRO A 149 6.69 12.99 -5.71
CA PRO A 149 7.07 14.33 -6.15
C PRO A 149 8.55 14.44 -6.45
#